data_578505b15ba59f3a9e5dc7afae16a5ff
#
_entry.id   578505b15ba59f3a9e5dc7afae16a5ff
#
_cell.length_a   1.000
_cell.length_b   1.000
_cell.length_c   1.000
_cell.angle_alpha   90.00
_cell.angle_beta   90.00
_cell.angle_gamma   90.00
#
_symmetry.space_group_name_H-M   'P 1'
#
loop_
_entity.id
_entity.type
_entity.pdbx_description
1 polymer ?
#
loop_
_entity_poly.entity_id
_entity_poly.type
_entity_poly.pdbx_seq_one_letter_code
_entity_poly.pdbx_strand_id
1 'polypeptide(L)'
;MPMEKAILLTIITERVMEPTLKELVERTGAQGYTIEDVASGWGKHGNRTGELESDQTFKMLLVVSKPVAQRILQEIERSLQPEYAITAFQHEIEVMTRAPTSPGS
;
A
#
# COMPACT_ATOMS: atom_id res chain seq x y z
N MET A 1 4.93 -26.07 -9.93
CA MET A 1 5.30 -24.65 -9.83
C MET A 1 5.12 -24.19 -8.41
N PRO A 2 6.18 -23.83 -7.77
CA PRO A 2 6.07 -23.46 -6.36
C PRO A 2 5.37 -22.14 -6.18
N MET A 3 4.60 -22.08 -5.14
CA MET A 3 3.93 -20.86 -4.72
C MET A 3 4.43 -20.52 -3.33
N GLU A 4 4.53 -19.24 -3.06
CA GLU A 4 4.98 -18.78 -1.76
C GLU A 4 3.88 -17.98 -1.10
N LYS A 5 3.79 -18.12 0.21
CA LYS A 5 2.83 -17.34 0.97
C LYS A 5 3.33 -15.94 1.16
N ALA A 6 2.44 -15.00 1.02
CA ALA A 6 2.77 -13.59 1.18
C ALA A 6 1.54 -12.84 1.62
N ILE A 7 1.71 -11.57 1.86
CA ILE A 7 0.61 -10.68 2.21
C ILE A 7 0.45 -9.65 1.09
N LEU A 8 -0.77 -9.51 0.62
CA LEU A 8 -1.11 -8.39 -0.23
C LEU A 8 -1.62 -7.28 0.64
N LEU A 9 -0.86 -6.22 0.75
CA LEU A 9 -1.21 -5.07 1.56
C LEU A 9 -1.67 -3.96 0.63
N THR A 10 -2.84 -3.41 0.90
CA THR A 10 -3.42 -2.35 0.10
C THR A 10 -3.61 -1.12 0.96
N ILE A 11 -3.14 0.02 0.49
CA ILE A 11 -3.24 1.27 1.22
C ILE A 11 -3.85 2.32 0.31
N ILE A 12 -4.91 2.95 0.77
CA ILE A 12 -5.63 3.96 -0.01
C ILE A 12 -5.61 5.26 0.79
N THR A 13 -5.13 6.32 0.19
CA THR A 13 -5.05 7.60 0.85
C THR A 13 -4.93 8.71 -0.18
N GLU A 14 -4.80 9.92 0.31
CA GLU A 14 -4.70 11.08 -0.55
C GLU A 14 -3.35 11.16 -1.21
N ARG A 15 -3.35 11.69 -2.42
CA ARG A 15 -2.13 11.75 -3.23
C ARG A 15 -1.02 12.56 -2.56
N VAL A 16 -1.39 13.52 -1.74
CA VAL A 16 -0.38 14.31 -1.05
C VAL A 16 0.48 13.44 -0.15
N MET A 17 -0.02 12.28 0.24
CA MET A 17 0.73 11.37 1.10
C MET A 17 1.68 10.47 0.33
N GLU A 18 1.67 10.54 -0.99
CA GLU A 18 2.44 9.58 -1.78
C GLU A 18 3.93 9.58 -1.42
N PRO A 19 4.61 10.72 -1.34
CA PRO A 19 6.04 10.66 -1.01
C PRO A 19 6.29 10.10 0.38
N THR A 20 5.47 10.50 1.34
CA THR A 20 5.63 10.03 2.71
C THR A 20 5.41 8.53 2.80
N LEU A 21 4.39 8.04 2.13
CA LEU A 21 4.08 6.62 2.18
C LEU A 21 5.14 5.80 1.46
N LYS A 22 5.65 6.29 0.34
CA LYS A 22 6.74 5.60 -0.35
C LYS A 22 7.95 5.45 0.55
N GLU A 23 8.31 6.52 1.23
CA GLU A 23 9.46 6.46 2.12
C GLU A 23 9.21 5.48 3.27
N LEU A 24 8.02 5.51 3.82
CA LEU A 24 7.70 4.65 4.93
C LEU A 24 7.80 3.17 4.54
N VAL A 25 7.22 2.79 3.41
CA VAL A 25 7.23 1.38 3.04
C VAL A 25 8.63 0.92 2.64
N GLU A 26 9.41 1.79 2.01
CA GLU A 26 10.79 1.43 1.67
C GLU A 26 11.62 1.25 2.92
N ARG A 27 11.45 2.13 3.88
CA ARG A 27 12.21 2.08 5.12
C ARG A 27 11.85 0.85 5.95
N THR A 28 10.64 0.35 5.83
CA THR A 28 10.21 -0.78 6.63
C THR A 28 10.47 -2.12 5.97
N GLY A 29 11.02 -2.12 4.77
CA GLY A 29 11.48 -3.36 4.17
C GLY A 29 10.76 -3.80 2.92
N ALA A 30 9.84 -3.00 2.41
CA ALA A 30 9.19 -3.36 1.15
C ALA A 30 10.18 -3.21 0.01
N GLN A 31 10.18 -4.18 -0.89
CA GLN A 31 11.10 -4.17 -2.00
C GLN A 31 10.47 -3.59 -3.25
N GLY A 32 9.17 -3.39 -3.23
CA GLY A 32 8.51 -2.78 -4.37
C GLY A 32 7.06 -2.52 -4.06
N TYR A 33 6.42 -1.76 -4.91
CA TYR A 33 5.01 -1.47 -4.76
C TYR A 33 4.45 -1.06 -6.12
N THR A 34 3.13 -1.13 -6.22
CA THR A 34 2.41 -0.68 -7.41
C THR A 34 1.48 0.43 -6.99
N ILE A 35 1.45 1.49 -7.77
CA ILE A 35 0.55 2.61 -7.51
C ILE A 35 -0.53 2.62 -8.57
N GLU A 36 -1.76 2.73 -8.14
CA GLU A 36 -2.89 2.87 -9.04
C GLU A 36 -3.66 4.12 -8.70
N ASP A 37 -4.13 4.81 -9.72
CA ASP A 37 -5.01 5.94 -9.51
C ASP A 37 -6.42 5.44 -9.24
N VAL A 38 -7.13 6.16 -8.38
CA VAL A 38 -8.51 5.83 -8.10
C VAL A 38 -9.39 6.68 -8.98
N ALA A 39 -10.12 6.05 -9.87
CA ALA A 39 -10.92 6.78 -10.83
C ALA A 39 -12.07 7.53 -10.17
N SER A 40 -12.68 6.93 -9.15
CA SER A 40 -13.69 7.64 -8.38
C SER A 40 -13.80 6.95 -7.04
N GLY A 41 -14.28 7.68 -6.06
CA GLY A 41 -14.41 7.11 -4.74
C GLY A 41 -15.30 7.95 -3.89
N TRP A 42 -15.80 7.34 -2.83
CA TRP A 42 -16.64 8.02 -1.88
C TRP A 42 -16.23 7.52 -0.50
N GLY A 43 -16.06 8.43 0.41
CA GLY A 43 -15.60 8.04 1.71
C GLY A 43 -16.28 8.76 2.82
N LYS A 44 -15.99 8.33 4.05
CA LYS A 44 -16.60 8.86 5.21
C LYS A 44 -16.24 10.30 5.48
N HIS A 45 -15.14 10.75 4.98
CA HIS A 45 -14.69 12.09 5.23
C HIS A 45 -15.29 13.07 4.26
N GLY A 46 -16.44 12.78 3.82
CA GLY A 46 -17.15 13.66 3.00
C GLY A 46 -17.27 13.14 1.65
N ASN A 47 -18.08 13.83 0.94
CA ASN A 47 -18.37 13.51 -0.35
C ASN A 47 -17.24 13.83 -1.22
N ARG A 48 -16.73 12.89 -1.86
CA ARG A 48 -15.71 13.12 -2.85
C ARG A 48 -16.45 13.50 -4.09
N THR A 49 -16.73 14.77 -4.19
CA THR A 49 -17.50 15.23 -5.27
C THR A 49 -16.60 15.69 -6.33
N GLY A 50 -16.73 15.25 -7.41
CA GLY A 50 -16.06 15.78 -8.49
C GLY A 50 -14.71 15.20 -8.72
N GLU A 51 -14.17 15.62 -9.77
CA GLU A 51 -12.96 15.11 -10.29
C GLU A 51 -11.77 15.41 -9.43
N LEU A 52 -11.87 16.46 -8.64
CA LEU A 52 -10.75 16.81 -7.80
C LEU A 52 -10.43 15.71 -6.83
N GLU A 53 -11.46 15.10 -6.28
CA GLU A 53 -11.26 14.11 -5.27
C GLU A 53 -10.65 12.84 -5.84
N SER A 54 -11.10 12.43 -6.99
CA SER A 54 -10.55 11.24 -7.59
C SER A 54 -9.11 11.44 -7.99
N ASP A 55 -8.75 12.65 -8.41
CA ASP A 55 -7.37 12.92 -8.76
C ASP A 55 -6.48 12.96 -7.56
N GLN A 56 -7.02 13.10 -6.38
CA GLN A 56 -6.24 13.25 -5.19
C GLN A 56 -6.15 11.98 -4.37
N THR A 57 -6.64 10.88 -4.90
CA THR A 57 -6.60 9.61 -4.17
C THR A 57 -5.81 8.59 -4.96
N PHE A 58 -5.02 7.83 -4.27
CA PHE A 58 -4.28 6.76 -4.91
C PHE A 58 -4.32 5.50 -4.06
N LYS A 59 -3.99 4.40 -4.68
CA LYS A 59 -3.94 3.11 -4.04
C LYS A 59 -2.54 2.54 -4.22
N MET A 60 -1.95 2.09 -3.14
CA MET A 60 -0.66 1.43 -3.17
C MET A 60 -0.85 -0.04 -2.83
N LEU A 61 -0.31 -0.90 -3.66
CA LEU A 61 -0.37 -2.34 -3.43
C LEU A 61 1.04 -2.87 -3.21
N LEU A 62 1.17 -3.70 -2.20
CA LEU A 62 2.47 -4.30 -1.89
C LEU A 62 2.30 -5.79 -1.66
N VAL A 63 3.23 -6.55 -2.18
CA VAL A 63 3.32 -7.97 -1.86
C VAL A 63 4.53 -8.12 -0.96
N VAL A 64 4.29 -8.43 0.30
CA VAL A 64 5.35 -8.42 1.31
C VAL A 64 5.19 -9.62 2.22
N SER A 65 6.21 -9.86 3.02
CA SER A 65 6.12 -10.90 4.04
C SER A 65 5.23 -10.41 5.18
N LYS A 66 4.79 -11.35 5.97
CA LYS A 66 3.94 -11.01 7.09
C LYS A 66 4.62 -10.06 8.08
N PRO A 67 5.88 -10.27 8.46
CA PRO A 67 6.50 -9.30 9.36
C PRO A 67 6.63 -7.91 8.77
N VAL A 68 6.91 -7.81 7.48
CA VAL A 68 7.00 -6.50 6.85
C VAL A 68 5.63 -5.83 6.83
N ALA A 69 4.58 -6.58 6.51
CA ALA A 69 3.23 -6.02 6.53
C ALA A 69 2.89 -5.48 7.91
N GLN A 70 3.23 -6.23 8.95
CA GLN A 70 2.96 -5.77 10.31
C GLN A 70 3.70 -4.50 10.64
N ARG A 71 4.96 -4.40 10.25
CA ARG A 71 5.73 -3.20 10.51
C ARG A 71 5.15 -1.99 9.78
N ILE A 72 4.73 -2.20 8.54
CA ILE A 72 4.14 -1.10 7.78
C ILE A 72 2.84 -0.63 8.45
N LEU A 73 1.98 -1.56 8.83
CA LEU A 73 0.72 -1.20 9.44
C LEU A 73 0.92 -0.49 10.78
N GLN A 74 1.88 -0.94 11.56
CA GLN A 74 2.19 -0.29 12.82
C GLN A 74 2.69 1.13 12.62
N GLU A 75 3.54 1.32 11.62
CA GLU A 75 4.04 2.67 11.35
C GLU A 75 2.94 3.59 10.85
N ILE A 76 2.04 3.08 10.04
CA ILE A 76 0.92 3.88 9.57
C ILE A 76 0.06 4.29 10.76
N GLU A 77 -0.24 3.35 11.63
CA GLU A 77 -1.08 3.63 12.78
C GLU A 77 -0.43 4.66 13.69
N ARG A 78 0.83 4.52 13.93
CA ARG A 78 1.54 5.37 14.87
C ARG A 78 1.81 6.77 14.31
N SER A 79 2.22 6.84 13.04
CA SER A 79 2.77 8.07 12.50
C SER A 79 1.80 8.83 11.62
N LEU A 80 0.88 8.16 10.97
CA LEU A 80 0.06 8.81 9.95
C LEU A 80 -1.42 8.86 10.29
N GLN A 81 -1.97 7.79 10.81
CA GLN A 81 -3.40 7.75 11.07
C GLN A 81 -3.91 8.80 12.03
N PRO A 82 -3.15 9.24 12.99
CA PRO A 82 -3.66 10.30 13.85
C PRO A 82 -4.03 11.56 13.10
N GLU A 83 -3.41 11.80 11.97
CA GLU A 83 -3.63 13.05 11.25
C GLU A 83 -4.21 12.88 9.86
N TYR A 84 -4.17 11.70 9.29
CA TYR A 84 -4.54 11.54 7.88
C TYR A 84 -5.52 10.40 7.73
N ALA A 85 -6.41 10.55 6.77
CA ALA A 85 -7.37 9.51 6.46
C ALA A 85 -6.69 8.46 5.59
N ILE A 86 -6.46 7.30 6.15
CA ILE A 86 -5.80 6.21 5.45
C ILE A 86 -6.59 4.95 5.67
N THR A 87 -6.90 4.25 4.59
CA THR A 87 -7.49 2.93 4.65
C THR A 87 -6.43 1.93 4.27
N ALA A 88 -6.21 0.95 5.12
CA ALA A 88 -5.25 -0.10 4.85
C ALA A 88 -5.87 -1.44 5.18
N PHE A 89 -5.66 -2.43 4.34
CA PHE A 89 -6.15 -3.76 4.61
C PHE A 89 -5.21 -4.77 3.97
N GLN A 90 -5.33 -6.02 4.37
CA GLN A 90 -4.40 -7.03 3.90
C GLN A 90 -5.10 -8.36 3.69
N HIS A 91 -4.51 -9.15 2.80
CA HIS A 91 -4.96 -10.51 2.53
C HIS A 91 -3.76 -11.42 2.49
N GLU A 92 -3.95 -12.64 2.99
CA GLU A 92 -2.96 -13.67 2.77
C GLU A 92 -3.14 -14.21 1.37
N ILE A 93 -2.06 -14.31 0.63
CA ILE A 93 -2.09 -14.78 -0.74
C ILE A 93 -0.98 -15.78 -0.98
N GLU A 94 -1.06 -16.45 -2.10
CA GLU A 94 0.04 -17.26 -2.61
C GLU A 94 0.49 -16.66 -3.92
N VAL A 95 1.79 -16.41 -4.03
CA VAL A 95 2.33 -15.79 -5.24
C VAL A 95 3.24 -16.74 -5.95
N MET A 96 3.18 -16.68 -7.24
CA MET A 96 4.11 -17.36 -8.10
C MET A 96 5.13 -16.35 -8.51
N THR A 97 6.22 -16.26 -7.75
CA THR A 97 7.26 -15.35 -8.10
C THR A 97 8.37 -16.13 -8.72
N ARG A 98 8.95 -15.56 -9.74
CA ARG A 98 10.09 -16.12 -10.30
C ARG A 98 11.18 -15.18 -10.00
N ALA A 99 12.07 -15.63 -9.22
CA ALA A 99 13.19 -14.80 -8.94
C ALA A 99 13.85 -14.48 -10.24
N PRO A 100 14.20 -13.28 -10.46
CA PRO A 100 15.00 -12.96 -11.61
C PRO A 100 16.21 -13.80 -11.57
N THR A 101 16.76 -14.02 -12.67
CA THR A 101 17.91 -14.83 -12.72
C THR A 101 19.03 -14.29 -11.96
N SER A 102 18.97 -13.07 -11.62
CA SER A 102 20.01 -12.55 -10.86
C SER A 102 19.97 -13.20 -9.54
N PRO A 103 21.05 -13.48 -8.99
CA PRO A 103 21.08 -14.14 -7.75
C PRO A 103 20.45 -13.36 -6.68
N GLY A 104 20.37 -12.23 -6.78
CA GLY A 104 19.76 -11.52 -5.74
C GLY A 104 18.32 -11.64 -5.82
N SER A 105 17.97 -12.40 -6.66
CA SER A 105 16.61 -12.36 -6.94
C SER A 105 15.94 -13.40 -6.20
#